data_f77dcf9ab0383535a8b30649b18698a2
#
_entry.id   f77dcf9ab0383535a8b30649b18698a2
#
_cell.length_a   1.000
_cell.length_b   1.000
_cell.length_c   1.000
_cell.angle_alpha   90.00
_cell.angle_beta   90.00
_cell.angle_gamma   90.00
#
_symmetry.space_group_name_H-M   'P 1'
#
loop_
_entity.id
_entity.type
_entity.pdbx_description
1 polymer ?
#
loop_
_entity_poly.entity_id
_entity_poly.type
_entity_poly.pdbx_seq_one_letter_code
_entity_poly.pdbx_strand_id
1 'polypeptide(L)'
;MKFTDAGEVVEMTIDHLYVAGWTGRNKEAVDHHIAELAALGIAPPSQVPLYYRVSNALLTQSPMIEVLGDGTSGEVEPLLIQKHGDIWIGLASDHTDRQLEAHSVAASKQICPKPVAQELWKYDEIKEDLDALILRCLIQESGEWVTYQQGSLANIRPLA
;
A
#
# COMPACT_ATOMS: atom_id res chain seq x y z
N MET A 1 -16.14 -6.69 5.02
CA MET A 1 -15.17 -7.59 4.36
C MET A 1 -14.91 -8.78 5.28
N LYS A 2 -14.53 -9.93 4.71
CA LYS A 2 -14.20 -11.14 5.49
C LYS A 2 -12.70 -11.35 5.47
N PHE A 3 -12.11 -11.45 6.64
CA PHE A 3 -10.70 -11.75 6.84
C PHE A 3 -10.54 -13.05 7.61
N THR A 4 -9.33 -13.57 7.67
CA THR A 4 -8.94 -14.75 8.44
C THR A 4 -7.84 -14.37 9.41
N ASP A 5 -8.04 -14.62 10.69
CA ASP A 5 -7.05 -14.42 11.75
C ASP A 5 -6.86 -15.77 12.47
N ALA A 6 -5.64 -16.31 12.45
CA ALA A 6 -5.32 -17.63 13.00
C ALA A 6 -6.26 -18.77 12.53
N GLY A 7 -6.77 -18.69 11.29
CA GLY A 7 -7.71 -19.67 10.70
C GLY A 7 -9.18 -19.42 11.02
N GLU A 8 -9.50 -18.41 11.81
CA GLU A 8 -10.87 -18.02 12.12
C GLU A 8 -11.34 -16.85 11.23
N VAL A 9 -12.61 -16.91 10.77
CA VAL A 9 -13.16 -15.84 9.94
C VAL A 9 -13.58 -14.67 10.82
N VAL A 10 -13.05 -13.48 10.50
CA VAL A 10 -13.37 -12.22 11.16
C VAL A 10 -14.03 -11.28 10.17
N GLU A 11 -15.25 -10.85 10.46
CA GLU A 11 -15.92 -9.83 9.64
C GLU A 11 -15.57 -8.42 10.14
N MET A 12 -15.12 -7.58 9.20
CA MET A 12 -14.77 -6.19 9.48
C MET A 12 -15.49 -5.25 8.53
N THR A 13 -16.05 -4.18 9.09
CA THR A 13 -16.52 -3.01 8.34
C THR A 13 -15.38 -1.99 8.33
N ILE A 14 -15.01 -1.53 7.17
CA ILE A 14 -13.98 -0.51 7.00
C ILE A 14 -14.66 0.80 6.62
N ASP A 15 -14.68 1.74 7.55
CA ASP A 15 -15.36 3.03 7.37
C ASP A 15 -14.49 4.04 6.65
N HIS A 16 -13.17 3.96 6.83
CA HIS A 16 -12.20 4.89 6.26
C HIS A 16 -11.02 4.13 5.69
N LEU A 17 -10.50 4.63 4.57
CA LEU A 17 -9.29 4.14 3.94
C LEU A 17 -8.29 5.29 3.77
N TYR A 18 -7.08 5.07 4.26
CA TYR A 18 -5.96 5.98 4.08
C TYR A 18 -4.80 5.23 3.43
N VAL A 19 -4.18 5.86 2.45
CA VAL A 19 -2.95 5.39 1.83
C VAL A 19 -1.82 6.29 2.28
N ALA A 20 -0.74 5.71 2.77
CA ALA A 20 0.43 6.44 3.21
C ALA A 20 1.44 6.58 2.07
N GLY A 21 1.87 7.80 1.80
CA GLY A 21 2.97 8.06 0.88
C GLY A 21 4.21 8.60 1.61
N TRP A 22 5.37 8.45 0.98
CA TRP A 22 6.64 8.98 1.49
C TRP A 22 7.05 8.35 2.82
N THR A 23 6.85 7.05 2.96
CA THR A 23 6.98 6.30 4.20
C THR A 23 8.38 5.76 4.45
N GLY A 24 9.35 6.03 3.60
CA GLY A 24 10.72 5.57 3.76
C GLY A 24 11.31 5.91 5.13
N ARG A 25 12.01 4.95 5.77
CA ARG A 25 12.66 5.14 7.07
C ARG A 25 13.91 6.00 6.93
N ASN A 26 14.64 5.86 5.82
CA ASN A 26 15.81 6.69 5.53
C ASN A 26 15.37 8.05 4.99
N LYS A 27 15.50 9.08 5.83
CA LYS A 27 15.08 10.44 5.48
C LYS A 27 15.84 10.99 4.26
N GLU A 28 17.14 10.74 4.16
CA GLU A 28 17.95 11.26 3.04
C GLU A 28 17.51 10.66 1.71
N ALA A 29 17.20 9.35 1.69
CA ALA A 29 16.68 8.69 0.49
C ALA A 29 15.29 9.22 0.11
N VAL A 30 14.42 9.51 1.08
CA VAL A 30 13.10 10.13 0.83
C VAL A 30 13.27 11.54 0.27
N ASP A 31 14.11 12.37 0.87
CA ASP A 31 14.37 13.74 0.41
C ASP A 31 14.97 13.75 -1.01
N HIS A 32 15.88 12.82 -1.32
CA HIS A 32 16.43 12.64 -2.65
C HIS A 32 15.36 12.28 -3.68
N HIS A 33 14.52 11.30 -3.35
CA HIS A 33 13.41 10.88 -4.24
C HIS A 33 12.40 12.02 -4.49
N ILE A 34 12.08 12.82 -3.46
CA ILE A 34 11.25 14.03 -3.63
C ILE A 34 11.89 15.00 -4.63
N ALA A 35 13.20 15.22 -4.52
CA ALA A 35 13.91 16.11 -5.43
C ALA A 35 13.94 15.59 -6.87
N GLU A 36 14.11 14.28 -7.08
CA GLU A 36 14.02 13.64 -8.41
C GLU A 36 12.65 13.84 -9.04
N LEU A 37 11.57 13.58 -8.29
CA LEU A 37 10.22 13.77 -8.79
C LEU A 37 9.88 15.24 -9.05
N ALA A 38 10.38 16.15 -8.22
CA ALA A 38 10.23 17.59 -8.45
C ALA A 38 10.90 18.03 -9.76
N ALA A 39 12.05 17.45 -10.11
CA ALA A 39 12.73 17.70 -11.39
C ALA A 39 11.91 17.21 -12.60
N LEU A 40 11.01 16.22 -12.40
CA LEU A 40 10.06 15.75 -13.41
C LEU A 40 8.73 16.52 -13.40
N GLY A 41 8.62 17.59 -12.59
CA GLY A 41 7.43 18.44 -12.51
C GLY A 41 6.35 17.95 -11.52
N ILE A 42 6.62 16.92 -10.73
CA ILE A 42 5.70 16.46 -9.69
C ILE A 42 5.88 17.35 -8.46
N ALA A 43 4.77 17.92 -7.98
CA ALA A 43 4.81 18.79 -6.80
C ALA A 43 5.27 18.00 -5.55
N PRO A 44 6.19 18.55 -4.74
CA PRO A 44 6.62 17.91 -3.52
C PRO A 44 5.45 17.76 -2.53
N PRO A 45 5.49 16.74 -1.65
CA PRO A 45 4.46 16.56 -0.63
C PRO A 45 4.48 17.72 0.38
N SER A 46 3.31 18.08 0.90
CA SER A 46 3.19 19.15 1.91
C SER A 46 3.80 18.76 3.27
N GLN A 47 3.94 17.45 3.51
CA GLN A 47 4.56 16.87 4.71
C GLN A 47 5.03 15.44 4.42
N VAL A 48 5.89 14.90 5.27
CA VAL A 48 6.42 13.54 5.17
C VAL A 48 6.30 12.84 6.53
N PRO A 49 5.57 11.71 6.65
CA PRO A 49 4.74 11.07 5.60
C PRO A 49 3.47 11.86 5.29
N LEU A 50 2.88 11.59 4.14
CA LEU A 50 1.60 12.17 3.74
C LEU A 50 0.56 11.07 3.61
N TYR A 51 -0.63 11.28 4.17
CA TYR A 51 -1.74 10.35 4.10
C TYR A 51 -2.81 10.85 3.13
N TYR A 52 -3.17 10.01 2.18
CA TYR A 52 -4.23 10.27 1.22
C TYR A 52 -5.48 9.53 1.65
N ARG A 53 -6.55 10.27 1.96
CA ARG A 53 -7.85 9.66 2.21
C ARG A 53 -8.49 9.35 0.86
N VAL A 54 -8.76 8.08 0.61
CA VAL A 54 -9.45 7.57 -0.58
C VAL A 54 -10.75 6.87 -0.17
N SER A 55 -11.60 6.57 -1.15
CA SER A 55 -12.86 5.87 -0.86
C SER A 55 -12.60 4.44 -0.35
N ASN A 56 -13.23 4.07 0.75
CA ASN A 56 -13.22 2.68 1.25
C ASN A 56 -13.92 1.69 0.28
N ALA A 57 -14.78 2.19 -0.62
CA ALA A 57 -15.39 1.38 -1.67
C ALA A 57 -14.37 0.82 -2.70
N LEU A 58 -13.14 1.33 -2.71
CA LEU A 58 -12.06 0.82 -3.56
C LEU A 58 -11.47 -0.49 -3.04
N LEU A 59 -11.67 -0.81 -1.76
CA LEU A 59 -11.17 -2.06 -1.17
C LEU A 59 -11.83 -3.28 -1.83
N THR A 60 -11.02 -4.24 -2.23
CA THR A 60 -11.49 -5.45 -2.86
C THR A 60 -10.67 -6.67 -2.46
N GLN A 61 -11.33 -7.82 -2.35
CA GLN A 61 -10.74 -9.16 -2.21
C GLN A 61 -10.98 -9.99 -3.47
N SER A 62 -11.41 -9.33 -4.57
CA SER A 62 -11.56 -9.99 -5.87
C SER A 62 -10.20 -10.44 -6.41
N PRO A 63 -10.12 -11.63 -7.03
CA PRO A 63 -8.91 -12.08 -7.72
C PRO A 63 -8.60 -11.29 -9.00
N MET A 64 -9.54 -10.46 -9.44
CA MET A 64 -9.44 -9.63 -10.64
C MET A 64 -9.93 -8.22 -10.34
N ILE A 65 -9.21 -7.24 -10.86
CA ILE A 65 -9.59 -5.82 -10.82
C ILE A 65 -9.65 -5.28 -12.25
N GLU A 66 -10.49 -4.29 -12.46
CA GLU A 66 -10.56 -3.51 -13.69
C GLU A 66 -9.99 -2.11 -13.42
N VAL A 67 -9.22 -1.60 -14.37
CA VAL A 67 -8.53 -0.31 -14.27
C VAL A 67 -8.76 0.50 -15.55
N LEU A 68 -8.55 1.79 -15.48
CA LEU A 68 -8.62 2.67 -16.64
C LEU A 68 -7.31 2.61 -17.42
N GLY A 69 -7.37 2.24 -18.72
CA GLY A 69 -6.20 2.17 -19.59
C GLY A 69 -5.19 1.10 -19.16
N ASP A 70 -3.92 1.33 -19.50
CA ASP A 70 -2.80 0.39 -19.30
C ASP A 70 -1.66 0.97 -18.44
N GLY A 71 -1.86 2.19 -17.92
CA GLY A 71 -0.84 2.94 -17.19
C GLY A 71 -0.83 2.68 -15.68
N THR A 72 -1.44 1.59 -15.19
CA THR A 72 -1.48 1.31 -13.75
C THR A 72 -0.46 0.26 -13.31
N SER A 73 -0.03 0.35 -12.07
CA SER A 73 0.75 -0.71 -11.42
C SER A 73 0.38 -0.88 -9.95
N GLY A 74 0.63 -2.08 -9.42
CA GLY A 74 0.50 -2.35 -7.99
C GLY A 74 1.66 -1.75 -7.20
N GLU A 75 1.39 -1.44 -5.94
CA GLU A 75 2.40 -1.17 -4.92
C GLU A 75 2.08 -2.07 -3.73
N VAL A 76 2.91 -3.10 -3.52
CA VAL A 76 2.69 -3.98 -2.37
C VAL A 76 3.03 -3.25 -1.09
N GLU A 77 2.09 -3.25 -0.14
CA GLU A 77 2.19 -2.53 1.11
C GLU A 77 1.63 -3.32 2.29
N PRO A 78 2.10 -3.06 3.52
CA PRO A 78 1.43 -3.58 4.71
C PRO A 78 0.07 -2.90 4.86
N LEU A 79 -0.96 -3.71 5.12
CA LEU A 79 -2.30 -3.25 5.49
C LEU A 79 -2.38 -3.19 7.01
N LEU A 80 -2.82 -2.06 7.56
CA LEU A 80 -3.19 -1.95 8.96
C LEU A 80 -4.69 -1.74 9.10
N ILE A 81 -5.34 -2.55 9.91
CA ILE A 81 -6.75 -2.40 10.26
C ILE A 81 -6.85 -2.17 11.75
N GLN A 82 -7.43 -1.04 12.16
CA GLN A 82 -7.73 -0.74 13.55
C GLN A 82 -9.23 -0.95 13.82
N LYS A 83 -9.55 -1.73 14.85
CA LYS A 83 -10.92 -1.97 15.31
C LYS A 83 -10.95 -2.19 16.82
N HIS A 84 -11.79 -1.43 17.54
CA HIS A 84 -11.99 -1.56 18.98
C HIS A 84 -10.72 -1.46 19.85
N GLY A 85 -9.69 -0.79 19.37
CA GLY A 85 -8.40 -0.65 20.05
C GLY A 85 -7.34 -1.66 19.64
N ASP A 86 -7.73 -2.75 18.99
CA ASP A 86 -6.79 -3.71 18.41
C ASP A 86 -6.35 -3.29 17.02
N ILE A 87 -5.13 -3.68 16.65
CA ILE A 87 -4.55 -3.48 15.31
C ILE A 87 -4.24 -4.85 14.71
N TRP A 88 -4.66 -5.04 13.47
CA TRP A 88 -4.27 -6.17 12.64
C TRP A 88 -3.38 -5.69 11.50
N ILE A 89 -2.46 -6.54 11.10
CA ILE A 89 -1.62 -6.35 9.93
C ILE A 89 -1.95 -7.39 8.88
N GLY A 90 -1.90 -7.00 7.62
CA GLY A 90 -2.09 -7.86 6.47
C GLY A 90 -1.33 -7.32 5.27
N LEU A 91 -1.75 -7.72 4.08
CA LEU A 91 -1.14 -7.31 2.82
C LEU A 91 -2.16 -6.58 1.95
N ALA A 92 -1.72 -5.51 1.31
CA ALA A 92 -2.51 -4.74 0.34
C ALA A 92 -1.69 -4.37 -0.90
N SER A 93 -2.39 -3.87 -1.90
CA SER A 93 -1.77 -3.17 -3.02
C SER A 93 -2.40 -1.78 -3.16
N ASP A 94 -1.57 -0.75 -3.05
CA ASP A 94 -1.96 0.61 -3.43
C ASP A 94 -1.83 0.78 -4.95
N HIS A 95 -2.76 0.17 -5.69
CA HIS A 95 -2.79 0.30 -7.14
C HIS A 95 -2.92 1.77 -7.53
N THR A 96 -2.05 2.24 -8.43
CA THR A 96 -1.90 3.65 -8.78
C THR A 96 -1.79 3.80 -10.30
N ASP A 97 -2.50 4.77 -10.86
CA ASP A 97 -2.35 5.16 -12.25
C ASP A 97 -1.12 6.08 -12.40
N ARG A 98 -0.08 5.57 -13.06
CA ARG A 98 1.21 6.26 -13.17
C ARG A 98 1.17 7.50 -14.06
N GLN A 99 0.27 7.53 -15.03
CA GLN A 99 0.12 8.72 -15.90
C GLN A 99 -0.60 9.84 -15.14
N LEU A 100 -1.65 9.50 -14.40
CA LEU A 100 -2.39 10.48 -13.61
C LEU A 100 -1.60 10.94 -12.37
N GLU A 101 -0.70 10.11 -11.84
CA GLU A 101 0.13 10.44 -10.68
C GLU A 101 0.98 11.70 -10.91
N ALA A 102 1.49 11.90 -12.12
CA ALA A 102 2.22 13.11 -12.51
C ALA A 102 1.39 14.41 -12.37
N HIS A 103 0.07 14.29 -12.39
CA HIS A 103 -0.83 15.43 -12.26
C HIS A 103 -1.45 15.53 -10.86
N SER A 104 -1.76 14.40 -10.25
CA SER A 104 -2.37 14.34 -8.92
C SER A 104 -2.21 12.95 -8.30
N VAL A 105 -1.34 12.85 -7.30
CA VAL A 105 -1.13 11.62 -6.53
C VAL A 105 -2.43 11.13 -5.89
N ALA A 106 -3.22 12.02 -5.29
CA ALA A 106 -4.49 11.64 -4.68
C ALA A 106 -5.50 11.08 -5.70
N ALA A 107 -5.60 11.71 -6.89
CA ALA A 107 -6.50 11.25 -7.95
C ALA A 107 -6.05 9.91 -8.53
N SER A 108 -4.75 9.72 -8.76
CA SER A 108 -4.19 8.47 -9.30
C SER A 108 -4.45 7.26 -8.40
N LYS A 109 -4.46 7.49 -7.07
CA LYS A 109 -4.80 6.46 -6.09
C LYS A 109 -6.32 6.24 -6.00
N GLN A 110 -7.12 7.30 -6.10
CA GLN A 110 -8.58 7.26 -5.98
C GLN A 110 -9.27 6.52 -7.13
N ILE A 111 -8.71 6.52 -8.34
CA ILE A 111 -9.35 5.86 -9.50
C ILE A 111 -9.06 4.36 -9.59
N CYS A 112 -8.14 3.85 -8.78
CA CYS A 112 -7.72 2.45 -8.83
C CYS A 112 -8.28 1.66 -7.65
N PRO A 113 -8.79 0.42 -7.87
CA PRO A 113 -9.12 -0.50 -6.79
C PRO A 113 -7.92 -0.76 -5.88
N LYS A 114 -8.20 -1.11 -4.63
CA LYS A 114 -7.19 -1.43 -3.60
C LYS A 114 -7.35 -2.89 -3.17
N PRO A 115 -6.67 -3.83 -3.86
CA PRO A 115 -6.68 -5.23 -3.47
C PRO A 115 -6.12 -5.42 -2.07
N VAL A 116 -6.79 -6.26 -1.27
CA VAL A 116 -6.33 -6.65 0.06
C VAL A 116 -6.41 -8.15 0.25
N ALA A 117 -5.41 -8.74 0.88
CA ALA A 117 -5.41 -10.14 1.24
C ALA A 117 -6.49 -10.45 2.29
N GLN A 118 -6.84 -11.71 2.40
CA GLN A 118 -7.78 -12.16 3.44
C GLN A 118 -7.09 -12.45 4.76
N GLU A 119 -5.82 -12.86 4.73
CA GLU A 119 -5.06 -13.20 5.93
C GLU A 119 -4.65 -11.95 6.71
N LEU A 120 -4.90 -11.99 8.01
CA LEU A 120 -4.47 -10.97 8.97
C LEU A 120 -3.76 -11.63 10.15
N TRP A 121 -2.92 -10.86 10.80
CA TRP A 121 -2.25 -11.19 12.05
C TRP A 121 -2.46 -10.06 13.04
N LYS A 122 -2.59 -10.37 14.32
CA LYS A 122 -2.59 -9.31 15.35
C LYS A 122 -1.22 -8.65 15.39
N TYR A 123 -1.22 -7.32 15.31
CA TYR A 123 0.00 -6.53 15.32
C TYR A 123 0.89 -6.85 16.53
N ASP A 124 0.30 -6.95 17.71
CA ASP A 124 1.03 -7.23 18.94
C ASP A 124 1.72 -8.59 18.98
N GLU A 125 1.26 -9.56 18.20
CA GLU A 125 1.83 -10.90 18.14
C GLU A 125 3.09 -10.98 17.24
N ILE A 126 3.21 -10.06 16.27
CA ILE A 126 4.28 -10.10 15.26
C ILE A 126 5.14 -8.84 15.19
N LYS A 127 4.86 -7.83 16.03
CA LYS A 127 5.53 -6.52 15.95
C LYS A 127 7.06 -6.57 16.08
N GLU A 128 7.59 -7.53 16.83
CA GLU A 128 9.04 -7.69 17.01
C GLU A 128 9.72 -8.26 15.75
N ASP A 129 8.98 -8.94 14.89
CA ASP A 129 9.48 -9.58 13.67
C ASP A 129 9.26 -8.73 12.40
N LEU A 130 8.55 -7.61 12.50
CA LEU A 130 8.14 -6.81 11.32
C LEU A 130 9.31 -6.40 10.45
N ASP A 131 10.42 -5.97 11.04
CA ASP A 131 11.60 -5.53 10.29
C ASP A 131 12.25 -6.67 9.48
N ALA A 132 12.00 -7.94 9.83
CA ALA A 132 12.47 -9.11 9.10
C ALA A 132 11.55 -9.51 7.93
N LEU A 133 10.32 -9.00 7.89
CA LEU A 133 9.38 -9.34 6.82
C LEU A 133 9.76 -8.68 5.50
N ILE A 134 9.62 -9.46 4.42
CA ILE A 134 9.88 -9.02 3.06
C ILE A 134 8.56 -8.87 2.30
N LEU A 135 8.31 -7.68 1.79
CA LEU A 135 7.26 -7.43 0.81
C LEU A 135 7.80 -7.69 -0.59
N ARG A 136 7.02 -8.39 -1.42
CA ARG A 136 7.38 -8.65 -2.81
C ARG A 136 6.15 -8.51 -3.71
N CYS A 137 6.31 -7.81 -4.82
CA CYS A 137 5.37 -7.75 -5.92
C CYS A 137 6.01 -8.38 -7.15
N LEU A 138 5.29 -9.28 -7.80
CA LEU A 138 5.69 -9.89 -9.06
C LEU A 138 4.72 -9.43 -10.14
N ILE A 139 5.21 -9.21 -11.35
CA ILE A 139 4.40 -8.93 -12.53
C ILE A 139 4.70 -9.96 -13.61
N GLN A 140 3.78 -10.14 -14.53
CA GLN A 140 3.97 -11.03 -15.66
C GLN A 140 4.40 -10.22 -16.89
N GLU A 141 5.62 -10.49 -17.39
CA GLU A 141 6.14 -9.91 -18.61
C GLU A 141 6.45 -11.01 -19.62
N SER A 142 5.85 -10.94 -20.79
CA SER A 142 6.05 -11.93 -21.85
C SER A 142 5.83 -13.40 -21.41
N GLY A 143 4.94 -13.61 -20.44
CA GLY A 143 4.61 -14.93 -19.88
C GLY A 143 5.48 -15.38 -18.71
N GLU A 144 6.51 -14.63 -18.35
CA GLU A 144 7.41 -14.92 -17.22
C GLU A 144 7.10 -14.01 -16.03
N TRP A 145 7.25 -14.55 -14.80
CA TRP A 145 7.12 -13.78 -13.57
C TRP A 145 8.42 -13.05 -13.25
N VAL A 146 8.37 -11.73 -13.21
CA VAL A 146 9.51 -10.88 -12.85
C VAL A 146 9.24 -10.12 -11.56
N THR A 147 10.27 -9.87 -10.77
CA THR A 147 10.15 -9.07 -9.56
C THR A 147 10.00 -7.60 -9.93
N TYR A 148 8.85 -7.01 -9.62
CA TYR A 148 8.56 -5.60 -9.83
C TYR A 148 8.97 -4.75 -8.62
N GLN A 149 8.66 -5.24 -7.41
CA GLN A 149 8.97 -4.55 -6.16
C GLN A 149 9.41 -5.59 -5.12
N GLN A 150 10.46 -5.28 -4.37
CA GLN A 150 10.89 -6.09 -3.23
C GLN A 150 11.62 -5.21 -2.22
N GLY A 151 11.26 -5.36 -0.95
CA GLY A 151 11.93 -4.66 0.15
C GLY A 151 11.52 -5.22 1.51
N SER A 152 12.36 -4.96 2.52
CA SER A 152 12.04 -5.26 3.91
C SER A 152 11.17 -4.18 4.51
N LEU A 153 10.29 -4.53 5.46
CA LEU A 153 9.56 -3.56 6.28
C LEU A 153 10.49 -2.66 7.10
N ALA A 154 11.75 -3.08 7.33
CA ALA A 154 12.78 -2.21 7.90
C ALA A 154 13.07 -0.95 7.06
N ASN A 155 12.71 -0.94 5.77
CA ASN A 155 12.93 0.21 4.89
C ASN A 155 11.85 1.29 5.01
N ILE A 156 10.74 1.00 5.66
CA ILE A 156 9.66 1.95 5.92
C ILE A 156 9.61 2.34 7.40
N ARG A 157 8.93 3.44 7.69
CA ARG A 157 8.75 3.90 9.08
C ARG A 157 8.02 2.83 9.90
N PRO A 158 8.24 2.78 11.22
CA PRO A 158 7.46 1.92 12.10
C PRO A 158 5.97 2.09 11.85
N LEU A 159 5.22 0.98 11.84
CA LEU A 159 3.81 0.95 11.43
C LEU A 159 2.86 1.46 12.53
N ALA A 160 3.28 1.44 13.79
CA ALA A 160 2.52 1.91 14.95
C ALA A 160 3.45 2.38 16.09
#